data_27f5480f23fb9aca7e555849ec304b6c
#
_entry.id   27f5480f23fb9aca7e555849ec304b6c
#
_cell.length_a   1.000
_cell.length_b   1.000
_cell.length_c   1.000
_cell.angle_alpha   90.00
_cell.angle_beta   90.00
_cell.angle_gamma   90.00
#
_symmetry.space_group_name_H-M   'P 1'
#
loop_
_entity.id
_entity.type
_entity.pdbx_description
1 polymer ?
#
loop_
_entity_poly.entity_id
_entity_poly.type
_entity_poly.pdbx_seq_one_letter_code
_entity_poly.pdbx_strand_id
1 'polypeptide(L)'
;AQAACRQAITLGLDVSGSVDEQEYLLQLNGVVTALNAPAVQDVFFLQPEAPIRLHVFEWSGPVNQTVIVPWTEIATQADLARVSALLRGHERGVRAPQTAIGSAILAGYDYLSAHTDCWKRTLDLSGDGVTNVGPLPQRISDSQRPAGIVVNGLVIGVGDLSGDDERFLDIKQLSSYYRENVIHGPGAFVEVALGYEAYAETMERKLLRELASLVIGQTEFNEIQRRNANVIQNE
;
A
#
# COMPACT_ATOMS: atom_id res chain seq x y z
N ALA A 1 -22.13 -6.43 18.15
CA ALA A 1 -21.78 -6.40 16.73
C ALA A 1 -20.38 -5.84 16.64
N GLN A 2 -19.48 -6.55 15.97
CA GLN A 2 -18.15 -6.06 15.67
C GLN A 2 -18.29 -4.90 14.68
N ALA A 3 -17.59 -3.79 14.87
CA ALA A 3 -17.63 -2.69 13.94
C ALA A 3 -17.17 -3.19 12.55
N ALA A 4 -17.91 -2.82 11.52
CA ALA A 4 -17.54 -3.19 10.15
C ALA A 4 -16.18 -2.52 9.83
N CYS A 5 -15.30 -3.25 9.13
CA CYS A 5 -14.04 -2.70 8.63
C CYS A 5 -14.15 -2.49 7.13
N ARG A 6 -13.99 -1.25 6.66
CA ARG A 6 -14.07 -0.92 5.24
C ARG A 6 -12.89 -1.48 4.47
N GLN A 7 -11.68 -1.31 4.99
CA GLN A 7 -10.46 -1.81 4.37
C GLN A 7 -9.37 -2.06 5.40
N ALA A 8 -8.66 -3.18 5.26
CA ALA A 8 -7.35 -3.37 5.85
C ALA A 8 -6.29 -3.10 4.77
N ILE A 9 -5.41 -2.13 5.02
CA ILE A 9 -4.31 -1.79 4.13
C ILE A 9 -2.99 -1.91 4.88
N THR A 10 -2.03 -2.63 4.29
CA THR A 10 -0.66 -2.70 4.80
C THR A 10 0.30 -2.12 3.77
N LEU A 11 1.12 -1.16 4.20
CA LEU A 11 2.16 -0.53 3.41
C LEU A 11 3.49 -1.19 3.72
N GLY A 12 4.14 -1.76 2.71
CA GLY A 12 5.49 -2.32 2.81
C GLY A 12 6.50 -1.39 2.16
N LEU A 13 7.45 -0.89 2.93
CA LEU A 13 8.46 0.08 2.53
C LEU A 13 9.79 -0.62 2.32
N ASP A 14 10.36 -0.51 1.11
CA ASP A 14 11.69 -1.03 0.80
C ASP A 14 12.76 -0.26 1.56
N VAL A 15 13.61 -1.00 2.29
CA VAL A 15 14.79 -0.46 2.96
C VAL A 15 16.04 -1.26 2.61
N SER A 16 16.05 -1.90 1.42
CA SER A 16 17.19 -2.67 0.91
C SER A 16 18.43 -1.81 0.69
N GLY A 17 19.50 -2.41 0.19
CA GLY A 17 20.81 -1.76 0.11
C GLY A 17 20.88 -0.55 -0.81
N SER A 18 19.98 -0.45 -1.80
CA SER A 18 19.87 0.68 -2.73
C SER A 18 19.33 1.95 -2.07
N VAL A 19 18.50 1.80 -1.02
CA VAL A 19 17.89 2.93 -0.31
C VAL A 19 18.90 3.53 0.67
N ASP A 20 19.32 4.76 0.44
CA ASP A 20 20.21 5.47 1.39
C ASP A 20 19.44 6.09 2.56
N GLU A 21 20.12 6.80 3.46
CA GLU A 21 19.50 7.38 4.65
C GLU A 21 18.58 8.55 4.32
N GLN A 22 18.94 9.36 3.33
CA GLN A 22 18.13 10.49 2.90
C GLN A 22 16.86 10.00 2.18
N GLU A 23 17.00 9.03 1.31
CA GLU A 23 15.89 8.37 0.59
C GLU A 23 14.91 7.71 1.56
N TYR A 24 15.45 7.03 2.58
CA TYR A 24 14.65 6.46 3.65
C TYR A 24 13.80 7.50 4.38
N LEU A 25 14.41 8.64 4.76
CA LEU A 25 13.70 9.74 5.41
C LEU A 25 12.65 10.37 4.48
N LEU A 26 12.95 10.52 3.19
CA LEU A 26 11.98 11.00 2.19
C LEU A 26 10.79 10.04 2.07
N GLN A 27 11.04 8.73 2.09
CA GLN A 27 10.00 7.72 2.05
C GLN A 27 9.07 7.79 3.26
N LEU A 28 9.61 7.80 4.49
CA LEU A 28 8.81 7.91 5.72
C LEU A 28 8.02 9.22 5.79
N ASN A 29 8.70 10.34 5.53
CA ASN A 29 8.04 11.65 5.51
C ASN A 29 7.00 11.75 4.39
N GLY A 30 7.24 11.10 3.26
CA GLY A 30 6.30 11.03 2.16
C GLY A 30 5.02 10.29 2.52
N VAL A 31 5.12 9.15 3.23
CA VAL A 31 3.93 8.45 3.77
C VAL A 31 3.18 9.37 4.74
N VAL A 32 3.88 10.02 5.67
CA VAL A 32 3.26 10.95 6.62
C VAL A 32 2.55 12.10 5.89
N THR A 33 3.19 12.69 4.89
CA THR A 33 2.62 13.79 4.09
C THR A 33 1.36 13.33 3.38
N ALA A 34 1.41 12.20 2.70
CA ALA A 34 0.27 11.63 1.98
C ALA A 34 -0.92 11.31 2.90
N LEU A 35 -0.66 10.68 4.07
CA LEU A 35 -1.71 10.38 5.06
C LEU A 35 -2.36 11.64 5.62
N ASN A 36 -1.64 12.75 5.70
CA ASN A 36 -2.13 14.02 6.23
C ASN A 36 -2.68 14.96 5.13
N ALA A 37 -2.62 14.58 3.86
CA ALA A 37 -3.23 15.34 2.78
C ALA A 37 -4.75 15.46 2.99
N PRO A 38 -5.35 16.66 2.84
CA PRO A 38 -6.77 16.86 3.11
C PRO A 38 -7.68 15.90 2.36
N ALA A 39 -7.42 15.68 1.07
CA ALA A 39 -8.21 14.76 0.26
C ALA A 39 -8.14 13.30 0.76
N VAL A 40 -7.00 12.85 1.28
CA VAL A 40 -6.83 11.51 1.85
C VAL A 40 -7.56 11.41 3.19
N GLN A 41 -7.48 12.45 4.04
CA GLN A 41 -8.22 12.52 5.30
C GLN A 41 -9.74 12.49 5.08
N ASP A 42 -10.25 13.23 4.10
CA ASP A 42 -11.67 13.22 3.74
C ASP A 42 -12.16 11.82 3.42
N VAL A 43 -11.36 11.03 2.71
CA VAL A 43 -11.72 9.64 2.39
C VAL A 43 -11.58 8.73 3.62
N PHE A 44 -10.57 8.90 4.46
CA PHE A 44 -10.44 8.13 5.70
C PHE A 44 -11.66 8.30 6.60
N PHE A 45 -12.15 9.52 6.77
CA PHE A 45 -13.21 9.85 7.71
C PHE A 45 -14.63 9.79 7.12
N LEU A 46 -14.76 9.43 5.84
CA LEU A 46 -16.06 9.38 5.14
C LEU A 46 -17.07 8.43 5.80
N GLN A 47 -16.58 7.34 6.42
CA GLN A 47 -17.41 6.29 7.05
C GLN A 47 -16.81 5.88 8.40
N PRO A 48 -17.00 6.68 9.45
CA PRO A 48 -16.40 6.42 10.75
C PRO A 48 -16.93 5.14 11.43
N GLU A 49 -18.12 4.67 11.04
CA GLU A 49 -18.71 3.41 11.50
C GLU A 49 -18.06 2.16 10.86
N ALA A 50 -17.30 2.35 9.78
CA ALA A 50 -16.52 1.30 9.11
C ALA A 50 -15.11 1.82 8.84
N PRO A 51 -14.27 1.98 9.88
CA PRO A 51 -12.95 2.58 9.76
C PRO A 51 -12.01 1.75 8.88
N ILE A 52 -10.99 2.41 8.35
CA ILE A 52 -9.88 1.75 7.68
C ILE A 52 -8.87 1.31 8.75
N ARG A 53 -8.33 0.10 8.63
CA ARG A 53 -7.20 -0.37 9.42
C ARG A 53 -5.92 -0.21 8.62
N LEU A 54 -4.98 0.53 9.16
CA LEU A 54 -3.67 0.80 8.56
C LEU A 54 -2.58 0.06 9.32
N HIS A 55 -1.67 -0.52 8.57
CA HIS A 55 -0.44 -1.16 9.06
C HIS A 55 0.72 -0.73 8.17
N VAL A 56 1.92 -0.55 8.73
CA VAL A 56 3.13 -0.20 7.96
C VAL A 56 4.29 -1.06 8.44
N PHE A 57 5.04 -1.61 7.50
CA PHE A 57 6.26 -2.37 7.79
C PHE A 57 7.38 -2.04 6.80
N GLU A 58 8.60 -2.17 7.25
CA GLU A 58 9.82 -2.17 6.42
C GLU A 58 10.11 -3.57 5.93
N TRP A 59 10.72 -3.67 4.75
CA TRP A 59 11.22 -4.94 4.24
C TRP A 59 12.53 -4.77 3.45
N SER A 60 13.36 -5.83 3.44
CA SER A 60 14.57 -5.91 2.62
C SER A 60 14.87 -7.36 2.25
N GLY A 61 15.70 -8.07 3.03
CA GLY A 61 16.00 -9.50 2.83
C GLY A 61 14.86 -10.45 3.22
N PRO A 62 15.06 -11.76 3.03
CA PRO A 62 13.99 -12.76 3.21
C PRO A 62 13.40 -12.85 4.62
N VAL A 63 14.15 -12.45 5.64
CA VAL A 63 13.75 -12.49 7.06
C VAL A 63 13.77 -11.11 7.72
N ASN A 64 13.90 -10.05 6.94
CA ASN A 64 14.03 -8.68 7.43
C ASN A 64 12.73 -7.92 7.14
N GLN A 65 11.71 -8.17 7.93
CA GLN A 65 10.46 -7.42 7.97
C GLN A 65 10.28 -6.86 9.38
N THR A 66 10.15 -5.54 9.48
CA THR A 66 10.00 -4.84 10.77
C THR A 66 8.71 -4.01 10.75
N VAL A 67 7.83 -4.24 11.70
CA VAL A 67 6.60 -3.44 11.83
C VAL A 67 6.94 -2.06 12.40
N ILE A 68 6.57 -1.00 11.66
CA ILE A 68 6.68 0.40 12.10
C ILE A 68 5.38 0.84 12.78
N VAL A 69 4.26 0.59 12.11
CA VAL A 69 2.92 0.93 12.61
C VAL A 69 2.14 -0.37 12.75
N PRO A 70 1.85 -0.82 13.97
CA PRO A 70 0.97 -1.96 14.18
C PRO A 70 -0.44 -1.63 13.67
N TRP A 71 -1.27 -2.64 13.45
CA TRP A 71 -2.65 -2.44 13.00
C TRP A 71 -3.36 -1.37 13.83
N THR A 72 -3.74 -0.29 13.18
CA THR A 72 -4.36 0.89 13.78
C THR A 72 -5.62 1.24 13.01
N GLU A 73 -6.74 1.30 13.70
CA GLU A 73 -7.99 1.83 13.14
C GLU A 73 -7.90 3.34 13.01
N ILE A 74 -8.23 3.85 11.83
CA ILE A 74 -8.20 5.28 11.51
C ILE A 74 -9.64 5.80 11.44
N ALA A 75 -10.13 6.26 12.58
CA ALA A 75 -11.46 6.83 12.72
C ALA A 75 -11.42 8.35 12.97
N THR A 76 -10.31 8.86 13.47
CA THR A 76 -10.16 10.26 13.87
C THR A 76 -8.80 10.84 13.45
N GLN A 77 -8.71 12.17 13.47
CA GLN A 77 -7.41 12.85 13.25
C GLN A 77 -6.37 12.47 14.31
N ALA A 78 -6.79 12.15 15.54
CA ALA A 78 -5.88 11.72 16.58
C ALA A 78 -5.22 10.36 16.24
N ASP A 79 -5.93 9.48 15.56
CA ASP A 79 -5.39 8.20 15.08
C ASP A 79 -4.32 8.43 14.00
N LEU A 80 -4.58 9.32 13.04
CA LEU A 80 -3.57 9.71 12.04
C LEU A 80 -2.36 10.40 12.66
N ALA A 81 -2.58 11.26 13.66
CA ALA A 81 -1.48 11.91 14.38
C ALA A 81 -0.60 10.89 15.10
N ARG A 82 -1.20 9.85 15.70
CA ARG A 82 -0.48 8.74 16.34
C ARG A 82 0.35 7.94 15.31
N VAL A 83 -0.24 7.59 14.18
CA VAL A 83 0.46 6.92 13.08
C VAL A 83 1.63 7.78 12.58
N SER A 84 1.39 9.07 12.35
CA SER A 84 2.42 10.01 11.92
C SER A 84 3.57 10.14 12.92
N ALA A 85 3.27 10.09 14.23
CA ALA A 85 4.29 10.11 15.27
C ALA A 85 5.13 8.83 15.28
N LEU A 86 4.52 7.66 15.09
CA LEU A 86 5.24 6.39 14.97
C LEU A 86 6.19 6.40 13.78
N LEU A 87 5.72 6.84 12.61
CA LEU A 87 6.54 6.93 11.40
C LEU A 87 7.72 7.89 11.56
N ARG A 88 7.49 9.10 12.11
CA ARG A 88 8.55 10.10 12.31
C ARG A 88 9.56 9.71 13.39
N GLY A 89 9.12 8.97 14.40
CA GLY A 89 9.96 8.51 15.51
C GLY A 89 10.64 7.17 15.25
N HIS A 90 10.40 6.55 14.11
CA HIS A 90 10.97 5.25 13.80
C HIS A 90 12.44 5.39 13.38
N GLU A 91 13.29 4.65 14.05
CA GLU A 91 14.69 4.49 13.66
C GLU A 91 14.80 3.29 12.71
N ARG A 92 15.55 3.46 11.64
CA ARG A 92 15.74 2.44 10.63
C ARG A 92 16.20 1.12 11.24
N GLY A 93 15.44 0.06 11.02
CA GLY A 93 15.72 -1.25 11.56
C GLY A 93 16.93 -1.95 10.95
N VAL A 94 17.23 -3.16 11.43
CA VAL A 94 18.25 -4.02 10.83
C VAL A 94 17.81 -4.43 9.44
N ARG A 95 18.59 -4.07 8.43
CA ARG A 95 18.32 -4.34 7.02
C ARG A 95 19.32 -5.28 6.40
N ALA A 96 18.89 -6.02 5.41
CA ALA A 96 19.77 -6.73 4.49
C ALA A 96 20.05 -5.85 3.25
N PRO A 97 21.21 -6.00 2.60
CA PRO A 97 21.46 -5.30 1.34
C PRO A 97 20.62 -5.84 0.17
N GLN A 98 20.01 -7.01 0.33
CA GLN A 98 19.23 -7.68 -0.70
C GLN A 98 17.78 -7.20 -0.74
N THR A 99 17.14 -7.42 -1.90
CA THR A 99 15.76 -7.07 -2.22
C THR A 99 14.93 -8.34 -2.39
N ALA A 100 14.07 -8.67 -1.39
CA ALA A 100 13.28 -9.90 -1.34
C ALA A 100 11.77 -9.61 -1.46
N ILE A 101 11.32 -9.12 -2.64
CA ILE A 101 9.91 -8.74 -2.87
C ILE A 101 8.95 -9.89 -2.58
N GLY A 102 9.29 -11.12 -3.00
CA GLY A 102 8.44 -12.28 -2.74
C GLY A 102 8.25 -12.58 -1.25
N SER A 103 9.29 -12.34 -0.42
CA SER A 103 9.17 -12.48 1.04
C SER A 103 8.33 -11.36 1.63
N ALA A 104 8.44 -10.12 1.11
CA ALA A 104 7.58 -9.01 1.51
C ALA A 104 6.10 -9.26 1.17
N ILE A 105 5.81 -9.86 0.01
CA ILE A 105 4.45 -10.28 -0.38
C ILE A 105 3.91 -11.31 0.60
N LEU A 106 4.67 -12.35 0.91
CA LEU A 106 4.25 -13.41 1.85
C LEU A 106 4.00 -12.85 3.25
N ALA A 107 4.88 -11.99 3.76
CA ALA A 107 4.66 -11.29 5.02
C ALA A 107 3.40 -10.42 5.00
N GLY A 108 3.17 -9.66 3.92
CA GLY A 108 1.94 -8.87 3.74
C GLY A 108 0.68 -9.73 3.73
N TYR A 109 0.72 -10.90 3.12
CA TYR A 109 -0.38 -11.87 3.16
C TYR A 109 -0.65 -12.36 4.59
N ASP A 110 0.40 -12.67 5.36
CA ASP A 110 0.27 -13.09 6.75
C ASP A 110 -0.37 -11.98 7.60
N TYR A 111 0.09 -10.73 7.46
CA TYR A 111 -0.50 -9.57 8.17
C TYR A 111 -1.98 -9.37 7.82
N LEU A 112 -2.38 -9.55 6.58
CA LEU A 112 -3.75 -9.33 6.12
C LEU A 112 -4.69 -10.51 6.37
N SER A 113 -4.15 -11.71 6.63
CA SER A 113 -4.95 -12.95 6.76
C SER A 113 -5.98 -12.90 7.89
N ALA A 114 -5.66 -12.20 9.00
CA ALA A 114 -6.54 -12.06 10.15
C ALA A 114 -7.71 -11.07 9.94
N HIS A 115 -7.69 -10.26 8.86
CA HIS A 115 -8.66 -9.18 8.63
C HIS A 115 -9.76 -9.56 7.63
N THR A 116 -10.33 -10.75 7.79
CA THR A 116 -11.39 -11.27 6.90
C THR A 116 -12.74 -10.56 7.08
N ASP A 117 -12.90 -9.80 8.15
CA ASP A 117 -14.05 -8.95 8.43
C ASP A 117 -14.02 -7.62 7.66
N CYS A 118 -12.89 -7.26 7.04
CA CYS A 118 -12.79 -6.09 6.19
C CYS A 118 -13.30 -6.37 4.77
N TRP A 119 -14.03 -5.42 4.20
CA TRP A 119 -14.59 -5.55 2.85
C TRP A 119 -13.52 -5.63 1.75
N LYS A 120 -12.38 -4.99 1.98
CA LYS A 120 -11.21 -5.02 1.10
C LYS A 120 -9.94 -5.23 1.91
N ARG A 121 -9.00 -5.97 1.35
CA ARG A 121 -7.67 -6.17 1.92
C ARG A 121 -6.62 -5.85 0.87
N THR A 122 -5.69 -4.95 1.19
CA THR A 122 -4.71 -4.46 0.23
C THR A 122 -3.31 -4.51 0.84
N LEU A 123 -2.40 -5.14 0.11
CA LEU A 123 -0.96 -5.01 0.30
C LEU A 123 -0.44 -3.99 -0.71
N ASP A 124 0.25 -3.00 -0.23
CA ASP A 124 0.90 -1.96 -1.02
C ASP A 124 2.41 -2.04 -0.84
N LEU A 125 3.16 -2.34 -1.89
CA LEU A 125 4.61 -2.47 -1.83
C LEU A 125 5.30 -1.33 -2.60
N SER A 126 6.08 -0.52 -1.88
CA SER A 126 7.00 0.45 -2.46
C SER A 126 8.39 -0.15 -2.60
N GLY A 127 9.07 0.13 -3.72
CA GLY A 127 10.47 -0.29 -3.91
C GLY A 127 11.10 0.31 -5.16
N ASP A 128 12.44 0.31 -5.16
CA ASP A 128 13.30 0.87 -6.19
C ASP A 128 14.10 -0.20 -6.98
N GLY A 129 13.83 -1.49 -6.73
CA GLY A 129 14.56 -2.59 -7.34
C GLY A 129 13.73 -3.81 -7.68
N VAL A 130 14.37 -4.78 -8.34
CA VAL A 130 13.82 -6.10 -8.63
C VAL A 130 14.25 -7.10 -7.55
N THR A 131 13.49 -8.19 -7.39
CA THR A 131 13.89 -9.28 -6.50
C THR A 131 15.25 -9.86 -6.91
N ASN A 132 16.18 -9.95 -5.95
CA ASN A 132 17.50 -10.57 -6.13
C ASN A 132 17.76 -11.73 -5.14
N VAL A 133 16.86 -11.97 -4.20
CA VAL A 133 16.94 -13.08 -3.22
C VAL A 133 15.53 -13.51 -2.78
N GLY A 134 15.44 -14.72 -2.25
CA GLY A 134 14.18 -15.27 -1.75
C GLY A 134 13.23 -15.77 -2.84
N PRO A 135 11.95 -15.99 -2.51
CA PRO A 135 10.95 -16.43 -3.49
C PRO A 135 10.76 -15.38 -4.59
N LEU A 136 10.68 -15.83 -5.83
CA LEU A 136 10.30 -14.94 -6.93
C LEU A 136 8.80 -14.63 -6.83
N PRO A 137 8.38 -13.36 -6.92
CA PRO A 137 6.96 -12.97 -6.80
C PRO A 137 6.03 -13.76 -7.73
N GLN A 138 6.44 -13.97 -8.99
CA GLN A 138 5.67 -14.71 -9.98
C GLN A 138 5.58 -16.23 -9.71
N ARG A 139 6.40 -16.76 -8.78
CA ARG A 139 6.38 -18.18 -8.39
C ARG A 139 5.60 -18.44 -7.10
N ILE A 140 5.06 -17.42 -6.47
CA ILE A 140 4.14 -17.58 -5.34
C ILE A 140 2.89 -18.29 -5.88
N SER A 141 2.63 -19.49 -5.39
CA SER A 141 1.51 -20.31 -5.87
C SER A 141 0.16 -19.78 -5.40
N ASP A 142 -0.92 -20.12 -6.10
CA ASP A 142 -2.27 -19.70 -5.73
C ASP A 142 -2.66 -20.21 -4.32
N SER A 143 -2.13 -21.34 -3.88
CA SER A 143 -2.34 -21.87 -2.52
C SER A 143 -1.70 -21.01 -1.43
N GLN A 144 -0.70 -20.20 -1.78
CA GLN A 144 -0.03 -19.25 -0.88
C GLN A 144 -0.64 -17.83 -0.97
N ARG A 145 -1.59 -17.61 -1.87
CA ARG A 145 -2.27 -16.33 -2.07
C ARG A 145 -3.65 -16.37 -1.40
N PRO A 146 -3.84 -15.73 -0.24
CA PRO A 146 -5.15 -15.69 0.39
C PRO A 146 -6.17 -14.98 -0.52
N ALA A 147 -7.35 -15.59 -0.66
CA ALA A 147 -8.40 -15.01 -1.49
C ALA A 147 -8.81 -13.61 -1.02
N GLY A 148 -9.07 -12.71 -1.97
CA GLY A 148 -9.57 -11.37 -1.70
C GLY A 148 -8.52 -10.36 -1.19
N ILE A 149 -7.21 -10.68 -1.30
CA ILE A 149 -6.14 -9.71 -1.09
C ILE A 149 -5.65 -9.20 -2.44
N VAL A 150 -5.61 -7.88 -2.58
CA VAL A 150 -5.05 -7.19 -3.74
C VAL A 150 -3.64 -6.71 -3.41
N VAL A 151 -2.69 -6.92 -4.32
CA VAL A 151 -1.32 -6.42 -4.20
C VAL A 151 -1.10 -5.31 -5.22
N ASN A 152 -0.82 -4.10 -4.76
CA ASN A 152 -0.46 -2.95 -5.58
C ASN A 152 1.04 -2.63 -5.42
N GLY A 153 1.59 -1.88 -6.36
CA GLY A 153 2.98 -1.46 -6.35
C GLY A 153 3.15 0.06 -6.42
N LEU A 154 4.20 0.57 -5.79
CA LEU A 154 4.74 1.89 -6.03
C LEU A 154 6.21 1.74 -6.40
N VAL A 155 6.54 2.03 -7.65
CA VAL A 155 7.90 2.00 -8.15
C VAL A 155 8.56 3.35 -7.93
N ILE A 156 9.78 3.34 -7.37
CA ILE A 156 10.57 4.55 -7.16
C ILE A 156 11.73 4.52 -8.16
N GLY A 157 11.80 5.53 -9.02
CA GLY A 157 12.94 5.69 -9.93
C GLY A 157 14.16 6.19 -9.19
N VAL A 158 15.28 5.47 -9.31
CA VAL A 158 16.57 5.88 -8.73
C VAL A 158 17.41 6.62 -9.76
N GLY A 159 18.19 7.62 -9.31
CA GLY A 159 19.18 8.33 -10.13
C GLY A 159 18.89 9.82 -10.35
N ASP A 160 19.89 10.57 -10.74
CA ASP A 160 19.86 12.03 -10.92
C ASP A 160 18.98 12.46 -12.10
N LEU A 161 18.20 13.54 -11.94
CA LEU A 161 17.30 14.11 -12.96
C LEU A 161 18.04 14.71 -14.18
N SER A 162 19.34 14.53 -14.29
CA SER A 162 20.19 15.07 -15.35
C SER A 162 20.04 14.38 -16.72
N GLY A 163 18.82 13.97 -17.06
CA GLY A 163 18.39 13.98 -18.46
C GLY A 163 18.84 12.86 -19.38
N ASP A 164 19.21 11.70 -18.88
CA ASP A 164 19.61 10.60 -19.76
C ASP A 164 18.47 9.61 -20.07
N ASP A 165 18.33 9.29 -21.36
CA ASP A 165 17.37 8.31 -21.90
C ASP A 165 17.46 6.93 -21.19
N GLU A 166 18.62 6.55 -20.68
CA GLU A 166 18.84 5.30 -19.95
C GLU A 166 18.01 5.20 -18.68
N ARG A 167 17.86 6.28 -17.91
CA ARG A 167 17.07 6.31 -16.68
C ARG A 167 15.57 6.08 -16.92
N PHE A 168 15.02 6.68 -17.95
CA PHE A 168 13.63 6.43 -18.32
C PHE A 168 13.41 4.97 -18.73
N LEU A 169 14.43 4.34 -19.31
CA LEU A 169 14.42 2.92 -19.65
C LEU A 169 14.42 2.07 -18.38
N ASP A 170 15.21 2.40 -17.37
CA ASP A 170 15.28 1.67 -16.10
C ASP A 170 13.97 1.76 -15.31
N ILE A 171 13.39 2.96 -15.17
CA ILE A 171 12.08 3.16 -14.53
C ILE A 171 10.98 2.39 -15.27
N LYS A 172 11.01 2.44 -16.60
CA LYS A 172 10.04 1.73 -17.44
C LYS A 172 10.17 0.21 -17.29
N GLN A 173 11.39 -0.31 -17.24
CA GLN A 173 11.65 -1.73 -17.03
C GLN A 173 11.22 -2.17 -15.64
N LEU A 174 11.53 -1.40 -14.59
CA LEU A 174 11.12 -1.70 -13.23
C LEU A 174 9.59 -1.64 -13.09
N SER A 175 8.94 -0.65 -13.69
CA SER A 175 7.48 -0.55 -13.72
C SER A 175 6.83 -1.74 -14.44
N SER A 176 7.42 -2.21 -15.55
CA SER A 176 6.96 -3.42 -16.24
C SER A 176 7.14 -4.66 -15.38
N TYR A 177 8.31 -4.78 -14.73
CA TYR A 177 8.56 -5.88 -13.80
C TYR A 177 7.51 -5.96 -12.68
N TYR A 178 7.15 -4.81 -12.06
CA TYR A 178 6.12 -4.78 -11.03
C TYR A 178 4.75 -5.17 -11.59
N ARG A 179 4.39 -4.68 -12.79
CA ARG A 179 3.11 -5.03 -13.44
C ARG A 179 3.00 -6.51 -13.79
N GLU A 180 4.08 -7.13 -14.20
CA GLU A 180 4.09 -8.52 -14.66
C GLU A 180 4.27 -9.53 -13.53
N ASN A 181 4.99 -9.15 -12.46
CA ASN A 181 5.46 -10.10 -11.47
C ASN A 181 5.01 -9.81 -10.03
N VAL A 182 4.74 -8.55 -9.68
CA VAL A 182 4.51 -8.15 -8.28
C VAL A 182 3.03 -7.96 -7.99
N ILE A 183 2.33 -7.14 -8.79
CA ILE A 183 0.92 -6.83 -8.52
C ILE A 183 0.03 -8.06 -8.73
N HIS A 184 -1.05 -8.15 -7.94
CA HIS A 184 -1.97 -9.27 -8.00
C HIS A 184 -3.38 -8.88 -7.58
N GLY A 185 -4.37 -9.51 -8.21
CA GLY A 185 -5.78 -9.37 -7.87
C GLY A 185 -6.53 -8.35 -8.72
N PRO A 186 -7.87 -8.32 -8.59
CA PRO A 186 -8.73 -7.47 -9.41
C PRO A 186 -8.45 -5.98 -9.19
N GLY A 187 -8.20 -5.25 -10.30
CA GLY A 187 -7.94 -3.83 -10.25
C GLY A 187 -6.59 -3.44 -9.67
N ALA A 188 -5.67 -4.40 -9.49
CA ALA A 188 -4.29 -4.14 -9.07
C ALA A 188 -3.57 -3.19 -10.03
N PHE A 189 -2.73 -2.30 -9.49
CA PHE A 189 -2.07 -1.27 -10.28
C PHE A 189 -0.68 -0.93 -9.74
N VAL A 190 0.09 -0.25 -10.57
CA VAL A 190 1.40 0.30 -10.23
C VAL A 190 1.36 1.81 -10.42
N GLU A 191 1.77 2.55 -9.40
CA GLU A 191 2.13 3.97 -9.49
C GLU A 191 3.66 4.11 -9.61
N VAL A 192 4.11 5.22 -10.18
CA VAL A 192 5.53 5.48 -10.42
C VAL A 192 5.91 6.85 -9.86
N ALA A 193 6.85 6.88 -8.92
CA ALA A 193 7.51 8.07 -8.43
C ALA A 193 8.81 8.30 -9.21
N LEU A 194 9.02 9.52 -9.70
CA LEU A 194 10.24 9.92 -10.40
C LEU A 194 11.32 10.37 -9.38
N GLY A 195 11.75 9.43 -8.53
CA GLY A 195 12.65 9.67 -7.42
C GLY A 195 11.93 9.75 -6.08
N TYR A 196 12.71 9.75 -5.02
CA TYR A 196 12.18 9.81 -3.65
C TYR A 196 11.55 11.19 -3.33
N GLU A 197 11.96 12.26 -4.01
CA GLU A 197 11.38 13.60 -3.89
C GLU A 197 9.91 13.62 -4.36
N ALA A 198 9.56 12.81 -5.35
CA ALA A 198 8.20 12.68 -5.86
C ALA A 198 7.35 11.64 -5.08
N TYR A 199 7.94 10.98 -4.08
CA TYR A 199 7.27 9.88 -3.37
C TYR A 199 6.00 10.31 -2.64
N ALA A 200 6.04 11.46 -1.95
CA ALA A 200 4.90 11.98 -1.19
C ALA A 200 3.67 12.20 -2.08
N GLU A 201 3.83 12.89 -3.19
CA GLU A 201 2.76 13.17 -4.15
C GLU A 201 2.24 11.88 -4.81
N THR A 202 3.15 10.97 -5.13
CA THR A 202 2.79 9.68 -5.74
C THR A 202 2.03 8.81 -4.74
N MET A 203 2.44 8.77 -3.47
CA MET A 203 1.76 8.04 -2.41
C MET A 203 0.37 8.63 -2.14
N GLU A 204 0.20 9.95 -2.15
CA GLU A 204 -1.10 10.60 -2.03
C GLU A 204 -2.06 10.16 -3.15
N ARG A 205 -1.64 10.27 -4.42
CA ARG A 205 -2.44 9.80 -5.56
C ARG A 205 -2.80 8.34 -5.45
N LYS A 206 -1.84 7.53 -5.03
CA LYS A 206 -2.01 6.09 -4.87
C LYS A 206 -3.04 5.77 -3.78
N LEU A 207 -2.94 6.38 -2.61
CA LEU A 207 -3.90 6.21 -1.52
C LEU A 207 -5.30 6.66 -1.94
N LEU A 208 -5.44 7.81 -2.59
CA LEU A 208 -6.73 8.28 -3.12
C LEU A 208 -7.36 7.26 -4.07
N ARG A 209 -6.58 6.69 -4.99
CA ARG A 209 -7.06 5.67 -5.92
C ARG A 209 -7.52 4.39 -5.21
N GLU A 210 -6.78 3.95 -4.21
CA GLU A 210 -7.11 2.75 -3.43
C GLU A 210 -8.35 2.93 -2.57
N LEU A 211 -8.46 4.07 -1.92
CA LEU A 211 -9.55 4.39 -1.01
C LEU A 211 -10.85 4.75 -1.76
N ALA A 212 -10.75 5.48 -2.88
CA ALA A 212 -11.90 5.92 -3.67
C ALA A 212 -12.65 4.75 -4.32
N SER A 213 -11.97 3.67 -4.67
CA SER A 213 -12.60 2.49 -5.30
C SER A 213 -13.73 1.86 -4.46
N LEU A 214 -13.70 2.07 -3.14
CA LEU A 214 -14.73 1.58 -2.22
C LEU A 214 -15.96 2.50 -2.17
N VAL A 215 -15.76 3.79 -2.37
CA VAL A 215 -16.84 4.80 -2.36
C VAL A 215 -17.76 4.61 -3.56
N ILE A 216 -17.19 4.40 -4.74
CA ILE A 216 -17.95 4.22 -5.99
C ILE A 216 -18.76 2.93 -5.93
N GLY A 217 -18.17 1.81 -5.54
CA GLY A 217 -18.87 0.53 -5.43
C GLY A 217 -20.01 0.56 -4.41
N GLN A 218 -19.90 1.34 -3.34
CA GLN A 218 -20.95 1.47 -2.33
C GLN A 218 -22.08 2.39 -2.77
N THR A 219 -21.80 3.43 -3.54
CA THR A 219 -22.82 4.29 -4.13
C THR A 219 -23.67 3.49 -5.11
N GLU A 220 -23.07 2.71 -6.00
CA GLU A 220 -23.78 1.82 -6.92
C GLU A 220 -24.59 0.75 -6.17
N PHE A 221 -24.01 0.12 -5.15
CA PHE A 221 -24.72 -0.87 -4.32
C PHE A 221 -25.93 -0.26 -3.60
N ASN A 222 -25.78 0.91 -2.99
CA ASN A 222 -26.86 1.62 -2.31
C ASN A 222 -27.97 2.07 -3.29
N GLU A 223 -27.62 2.48 -4.51
CA GLU A 223 -28.60 2.79 -5.56
C GLU A 223 -29.37 1.55 -6.01
N ILE A 224 -28.71 0.42 -6.18
CA ILE A 224 -29.36 -0.86 -6.50
C ILE A 224 -30.31 -1.28 -5.37
N GLN A 225 -29.88 -1.19 -4.11
CA GLN A 225 -30.74 -1.51 -2.96
C GLN A 225 -31.97 -0.59 -2.87
N ARG A 226 -31.81 0.71 -3.11
CA ARG A 226 -32.94 1.67 -3.15
C ARG A 226 -33.90 1.38 -4.28
N ARG A 227 -33.42 1.01 -5.47
CA ARG A 227 -34.26 0.62 -6.61
C ARG A 227 -35.05 -0.63 -6.30
N ASN A 228 -34.43 -1.65 -5.71
CA ASN A 228 -35.09 -2.90 -5.33
C ASN A 228 -36.15 -2.70 -4.23
N ALA A 229 -35.86 -1.87 -3.21
CA ALA A 229 -36.82 -1.54 -2.16
C ALA A 229 -38.06 -0.80 -2.70
N ASN A 230 -37.92 0.08 -3.67
CA ASN A 230 -39.00 0.81 -4.30
C ASN A 230 -39.88 -0.09 -5.20
N VAL A 231 -39.34 -1.18 -5.75
CA VAL A 231 -40.11 -2.15 -6.52
C VAL A 231 -41.04 -2.99 -5.62
N ILE A 232 -40.55 -3.38 -4.44
CA ILE A 232 -41.31 -4.19 -3.46
C ILE A 232 -42.47 -3.39 -2.79
N GLN A 233 -42.38 -2.07 -2.74
CA GLN A 233 -43.43 -1.22 -2.15
C GLN A 233 -44.54 -0.85 -3.13
N ASN A 234 -44.39 -1.16 -4.42
CA ASN A 234 -45.37 -0.86 -5.47
C ASN A 234 -46.12 -2.10 -6.01
N GLU A 235 -45.94 -3.25 -5.39
CA GLU A 235 -46.75 -4.47 -5.53
C GLU A 235 -47.68 -4.67 -4.31
#